data_d6b2950b40ae241506528893dd970142
#
_entry.id   d6b2950b40ae241506528893dd970142
#
_cell.length_a   1.000
_cell.length_b   1.000
_cell.length_c   1.000
_cell.angle_alpha   90.00
_cell.angle_beta   90.00
_cell.angle_gamma   90.00
#
_symmetry.space_group_name_H-M   'P 1'
#
loop_
_entity.id
_entity.type
_entity.pdbx_description
1 polymer ?
#
loop_
_entity_poly.entity_id
_entity_poly.type
_entity_poly.pdbx_seq_one_letter_code
_entity_poly.pdbx_strand_id
1 'polypeptide(L)'
;MMKKAFKAISIILSAVILFASLSFFAFADSGKNYYYIDAVSGDDSNSGTEIDSPIKTLAGLKNLDVKPGTHFLFRNGGEYECAATLTCNGTKENPVVISSYGEGETAVLYTNEKTEVLRLFDCSYVTVSDLHIKAPNGGGIWVDTYNQTSEGILIENVCFEDMQNYKVHSRDDFSNGAAVARAAVMVKGLPAKSRYAVNDLTIRNCEVYNCANGFMIWGSWNDQQNPWCEEDEIDPVYNKGLLIEGCYFHEMDAEAVVVGMCDGALVTHCRSINCCQGGAELKEDGRVEYFTAAMWFWGSVNSTIQYCEIAGQKNIGDGMAVDFDSYTHNCTYQYIYSHDNVRFMCNCPNHSGHHNNTVRYCLSVNDNKARTTTASGDSGEHNFSFYNNTIVNCGEFQFKNLYNAYIANNIIVAADGATFAYDVDPSRNNVFENNCYYNAINPLVDLGAMNTVPGFAGNDYSDPESFRLSSDSPLVGAGVDTGVKYDFYGDAVISNNIGCYGGNGTDAEYKGENIFAKIIRLIRNFFQTIAHEIYVIFD
;
A
#
# COMPACT_ATOMS: atom_id res chain seq x y z
N MET A 1 25.31 32.60 17.42
CA MET A 1 23.98 31.98 17.42
C MET A 1 24.01 30.48 17.15
N MET A 2 24.70 29.97 16.13
CA MET A 2 24.79 28.55 15.78
C MET A 2 25.22 27.61 16.93
N LYS A 3 26.24 27.93 17.73
CA LYS A 3 26.67 27.06 18.86
C LYS A 3 25.62 26.91 19.97
N LYS A 4 24.71 27.88 20.17
CA LYS A 4 23.59 27.77 21.13
C LYS A 4 22.44 26.92 20.59
N ALA A 5 22.20 26.98 19.28
CA ALA A 5 21.19 26.12 18.63
C ALA A 5 21.61 24.64 18.61
N PHE A 6 22.88 24.34 18.32
CA PHE A 6 23.43 22.99 18.37
C PHE A 6 23.35 22.36 19.78
N LYS A 7 23.59 23.18 20.83
CA LYS A 7 23.47 22.72 22.21
C LYS A 7 22.03 22.45 22.62
N ALA A 8 21.08 23.25 22.12
CA ALA A 8 19.65 23.02 22.37
C ALA A 8 19.12 21.77 21.66
N ILE A 9 19.52 21.54 20.40
CA ILE A 9 19.14 20.34 19.63
C ILE A 9 19.75 19.08 20.22
N SER A 10 21.01 19.14 20.67
CA SER A 10 21.66 18.01 21.35
C SER A 10 20.98 17.67 22.68
N ILE A 11 20.50 18.67 23.44
CA ILE A 11 19.76 18.45 24.69
C ILE A 11 18.36 17.87 24.41
N ILE A 12 17.67 18.30 23.36
CA ILE A 12 16.36 17.77 22.98
C ILE A 12 16.49 16.33 22.45
N LEU A 13 17.49 16.04 21.61
CA LEU A 13 17.77 14.68 21.14
C LEU A 13 18.16 13.73 22.28
N SER A 14 19.00 14.22 23.23
CA SER A 14 19.36 13.45 24.42
C SER A 14 18.16 13.23 25.37
N ALA A 15 17.25 14.20 25.44
CA ALA A 15 16.02 14.05 26.23
C ALA A 15 15.03 13.06 25.60
N VAL A 16 14.91 13.06 24.25
CA VAL A 16 14.06 12.09 23.52
C VAL A 16 14.64 10.67 23.65
N ILE A 17 15.97 10.52 23.53
CA ILE A 17 16.64 9.22 23.71
C ILE A 17 16.55 8.77 25.20
N LEU A 18 16.64 9.70 26.16
CA LEU A 18 16.49 9.38 27.57
C LEU A 18 15.03 9.03 27.95
N PHE A 19 14.03 9.65 27.31
CA PHE A 19 12.62 9.25 27.47
C PHE A 19 12.31 7.90 26.85
N ALA A 20 12.92 7.56 25.72
CA ALA A 20 12.81 6.23 25.10
C ALA A 20 13.48 5.13 25.93
N SER A 21 14.56 5.47 26.69
CA SER A 21 15.25 4.51 27.57
C SER A 21 14.68 4.43 29.00
N LEU A 22 13.82 5.35 29.40
CA LEU A 22 13.18 5.35 30.73
C LEU A 22 11.81 4.63 30.77
N SER A 23 11.34 4.11 29.63
CA SER A 23 10.09 3.32 29.56
C SER A 23 10.24 1.88 30.09
N PHE A 24 11.41 1.49 30.57
CA PHE A 24 11.69 0.16 31.14
C PHE A 24 11.64 0.11 32.67
N PHE A 25 10.89 0.98 33.34
CA PHE A 25 10.57 0.73 34.75
C PHE A 25 9.22 0.01 34.83
N ALA A 26 9.32 -1.27 35.25
CA ALA A 26 8.21 -2.14 35.56
C ALA A 26 7.19 -1.46 36.48
N PHE A 27 6.11 -0.94 35.90
CA PHE A 27 4.84 -1.00 36.56
C PHE A 27 4.38 -2.46 36.44
N ALA A 28 4.31 -3.17 37.56
CA ALA A 28 3.57 -4.41 37.64
C ALA A 28 2.11 -4.06 37.29
N ASP A 29 1.77 -4.14 36.00
CA ASP A 29 0.43 -3.91 35.51
C ASP A 29 -0.39 -5.16 35.90
N SER A 30 -1.28 -4.99 36.86
CA SER A 30 -2.02 -6.06 37.56
C SER A 30 -3.01 -6.81 36.65
N GLY A 31 -2.80 -6.84 35.34
CA GLY A 31 -3.66 -7.48 34.34
C GLY A 31 -2.93 -8.21 33.21
N LYS A 32 -1.59 -8.16 33.15
CA LYS A 32 -0.83 -8.80 32.06
C LYS A 32 -0.24 -10.14 32.48
N ASN A 33 -0.35 -11.13 31.58
CA ASN A 33 0.23 -12.46 31.73
C ASN A 33 1.34 -12.63 30.69
N TYR A 34 2.57 -12.79 31.12
CA TYR A 34 3.73 -12.96 30.26
C TYR A 34 4.11 -14.44 30.15
N TYR A 35 4.39 -14.88 28.92
CA TYR A 35 4.97 -16.18 28.62
C TYR A 35 6.23 -15.96 27.80
N TYR A 36 7.38 -16.32 28.39
CA TYR A 36 8.70 -16.21 27.78
C TYR A 36 9.07 -17.50 27.07
N ILE A 37 9.51 -17.39 25.82
CA ILE A 37 9.90 -18.53 24.98
C ILE A 37 11.36 -18.33 24.56
N ASP A 38 12.22 -19.30 24.83
CA ASP A 38 13.63 -19.28 24.48
C ASP A 38 14.06 -20.63 23.90
N ALA A 39 14.33 -20.68 22.60
CA ALA A 39 14.71 -21.90 21.88
C ALA A 39 16.04 -22.49 22.36
N VAL A 40 16.92 -21.70 22.96
CA VAL A 40 18.26 -22.11 23.38
C VAL A 40 18.28 -22.58 24.84
N SER A 41 17.78 -21.77 25.75
CA SER A 41 17.87 -22.00 27.21
C SER A 41 16.56 -22.42 27.86
N GLY A 42 15.45 -22.44 27.14
CA GLY A 42 14.15 -22.83 27.64
C GLY A 42 13.99 -24.34 27.89
N ASP A 43 12.98 -24.68 28.69
CA ASP A 43 12.54 -26.05 28.92
C ASP A 43 11.00 -26.10 28.96
N ASP A 44 10.38 -27.00 28.19
CA ASP A 44 8.91 -27.11 28.10
C ASP A 44 8.25 -27.64 29.41
N SER A 45 9.04 -28.03 30.40
CA SER A 45 8.53 -28.29 31.73
C SER A 45 8.37 -27.04 32.61
N ASN A 46 8.90 -25.89 32.17
CA ASN A 46 8.73 -24.59 32.83
C ASN A 46 7.32 -24.02 32.62
N SER A 47 6.89 -23.14 33.51
CA SER A 47 5.65 -22.39 33.32
C SER A 47 5.75 -21.30 32.26
N GLY A 48 6.97 -20.84 31.97
CA GLY A 48 7.25 -19.72 31.08
C GLY A 48 6.86 -18.33 31.60
N THR A 49 6.33 -18.24 32.81
CA THR A 49 5.84 -16.97 33.38
C THR A 49 6.95 -16.06 33.91
N GLU A 50 8.14 -16.57 34.03
CA GLU A 50 9.31 -15.84 34.52
C GLU A 50 10.41 -15.83 33.44
N ILE A 51 11.08 -14.70 33.28
CA ILE A 51 12.13 -14.53 32.25
C ILE A 51 13.30 -15.50 32.40
N ASP A 52 13.59 -15.91 33.66
CA ASP A 52 14.67 -16.84 34.00
C ASP A 52 14.26 -18.33 33.88
N SER A 53 13.00 -18.60 33.57
CA SER A 53 12.43 -19.94 33.42
C SER A 53 11.53 -20.03 32.20
N PRO A 54 12.09 -19.73 30.99
CA PRO A 54 11.32 -19.70 29.75
C PRO A 54 10.91 -21.11 29.30
N ILE A 55 9.85 -21.19 28.53
CA ILE A 55 9.47 -22.37 27.75
C ILE A 55 10.42 -22.49 26.55
N LYS A 56 10.67 -23.70 26.06
CA LYS A 56 11.56 -23.92 24.94
C LYS A 56 10.87 -23.79 23.59
N THR A 57 9.68 -24.36 23.46
CA THR A 57 8.94 -24.46 22.20
C THR A 57 7.48 -24.07 22.36
N LEU A 58 6.80 -23.81 21.24
CA LEU A 58 5.35 -23.57 21.27
C LEU A 58 4.53 -24.76 21.79
N ALA A 59 5.11 -25.97 21.82
CA ALA A 59 4.46 -27.14 22.40
C ALA A 59 4.25 -26.98 23.91
N GLY A 60 5.11 -26.23 24.62
CA GLY A 60 4.93 -25.89 26.04
C GLY A 60 3.73 -24.98 26.29
N LEU A 61 3.23 -24.27 25.29
CA LEU A 61 2.07 -23.39 25.38
C LEU A 61 0.71 -24.11 25.18
N LYS A 62 0.71 -25.43 24.98
CA LYS A 62 -0.52 -26.21 24.81
C LYS A 62 -1.41 -26.08 26.03
N ASN A 63 -2.71 -25.80 25.80
CA ASN A 63 -3.77 -25.67 26.82
C ASN A 63 -3.70 -24.40 27.68
N LEU A 64 -2.98 -23.35 27.26
CA LEU A 64 -3.08 -22.07 27.92
C LEU A 64 -4.45 -21.42 27.69
N ASP A 65 -5.04 -20.91 28.75
CA ASP A 65 -6.23 -20.05 28.67
C ASP A 65 -5.78 -18.63 28.34
N VAL A 66 -5.79 -18.29 27.04
CA VAL A 66 -5.36 -16.98 26.55
C VAL A 66 -6.41 -15.93 26.91
N LYS A 67 -6.02 -14.99 27.77
CA LYS A 67 -6.87 -13.91 28.28
C LYS A 67 -6.43 -12.56 27.71
N PRO A 68 -7.29 -11.52 27.76
CA PRO A 68 -6.84 -10.15 27.51
C PRO A 68 -5.59 -9.80 28.32
N GLY A 69 -4.60 -9.19 27.68
CA GLY A 69 -3.31 -8.86 28.29
C GLY A 69 -2.31 -10.03 28.36
N THR A 70 -2.54 -11.14 27.65
CA THR A 70 -1.54 -12.21 27.50
C THR A 70 -0.47 -11.78 26.48
N HIS A 71 0.81 -11.96 26.86
CA HIS A 71 1.97 -11.67 26.03
C HIS A 71 2.78 -12.94 25.79
N PHE A 72 2.96 -13.33 24.54
CA PHE A 72 3.89 -14.37 24.10
C PHE A 72 5.17 -13.69 23.60
N LEU A 73 6.27 -13.88 24.30
CA LEU A 73 7.52 -13.17 24.05
C LEU A 73 8.61 -14.16 23.65
N PHE A 74 9.08 -14.04 22.42
CA PHE A 74 10.14 -14.87 21.84
C PHE A 74 11.49 -14.20 22.02
N ARG A 75 12.48 -14.92 22.54
CA ARG A 75 13.80 -14.35 22.77
C ARG A 75 14.51 -14.04 21.45
N ASN A 76 15.03 -12.83 21.36
CA ASN A 76 15.86 -12.40 20.23
C ASN A 76 17.09 -13.31 20.05
N GLY A 77 17.51 -13.52 18.80
CA GLY A 77 18.55 -14.46 18.42
C GLY A 77 18.10 -15.93 18.37
N GLY A 78 16.82 -16.22 18.65
CA GLY A 78 16.23 -17.55 18.55
C GLY A 78 15.47 -17.78 17.25
N GLU A 79 15.45 -19.05 16.80
CA GLU A 79 14.61 -19.50 15.68
C GLU A 79 13.58 -20.50 16.22
N TYR A 80 12.31 -20.29 15.84
CA TYR A 80 11.18 -21.03 16.37
C TYR A 80 10.35 -21.62 15.25
N GLU A 81 10.30 -22.95 15.18
CA GLU A 81 9.36 -23.59 14.25
C GLU A 81 7.93 -23.32 14.72
N CYS A 82 7.14 -22.70 13.85
CA CYS A 82 5.81 -22.22 14.16
C CYS A 82 4.87 -22.53 13.00
N ALA A 83 3.78 -23.25 13.29
CA ALA A 83 2.62 -23.42 12.41
C ALA A 83 1.40 -23.38 13.33
N ALA A 84 1.12 -22.20 13.88
CA ALA A 84 0.20 -22.04 14.98
C ALA A 84 -1.11 -21.38 14.55
N THR A 85 -2.23 -21.90 15.04
CA THR A 85 -3.54 -21.23 14.98
C THR A 85 -3.87 -20.72 16.38
N LEU A 86 -4.11 -19.42 16.47
CA LEU A 86 -4.57 -18.74 17.67
C LEU A 86 -6.04 -18.37 17.52
N THR A 87 -6.85 -18.64 18.55
CA THR A 87 -8.23 -18.16 18.68
C THR A 87 -8.35 -17.49 20.02
N CYS A 88 -8.40 -16.17 20.06
CA CYS A 88 -8.43 -15.40 21.29
C CYS A 88 -8.98 -14.00 21.08
N ASN A 89 -9.45 -13.38 22.14
CA ASN A 89 -9.86 -11.99 22.14
C ASN A 89 -9.16 -11.24 23.25
N GLY A 90 -8.38 -10.21 22.88
CA GLY A 90 -7.94 -9.17 23.77
C GLY A 90 -9.05 -8.12 23.99
N THR A 91 -8.64 -6.98 24.53
CA THR A 91 -9.42 -5.73 24.51
C THR A 91 -8.53 -4.60 24.01
N LYS A 92 -9.11 -3.46 23.66
CA LYS A 92 -8.34 -2.31 23.21
C LYS A 92 -7.28 -1.89 24.22
N GLU A 93 -7.61 -1.97 25.52
CA GLU A 93 -6.71 -1.62 26.64
C GLU A 93 -5.71 -2.74 26.99
N ASN A 94 -6.09 -3.98 26.74
CA ASN A 94 -5.32 -5.18 27.06
C ASN A 94 -5.33 -6.15 25.88
N PRO A 95 -4.63 -5.84 24.77
CA PRO A 95 -4.53 -6.75 23.62
C PRO A 95 -3.76 -8.03 24.01
N VAL A 96 -3.96 -9.07 23.24
CA VAL A 96 -3.06 -10.22 23.22
C VAL A 96 -1.86 -9.86 22.36
N VAL A 97 -0.64 -10.06 22.85
CA VAL A 97 0.59 -9.65 22.18
C VAL A 97 1.44 -10.87 21.83
N ILE A 98 1.92 -10.91 20.61
CA ILE A 98 2.91 -11.87 20.10
C ILE A 98 4.09 -11.05 19.62
N SER A 99 5.22 -11.11 20.35
CA SER A 99 6.35 -10.22 20.10
C SER A 99 7.67 -10.88 20.50
N SER A 100 8.74 -10.12 20.45
CA SER A 100 10.06 -10.58 20.89
C SER A 100 10.54 -9.84 22.15
N TYR A 101 11.63 -10.36 22.75
CA TYR A 101 12.28 -9.74 23.90
C TYR A 101 13.78 -9.99 23.92
N GLY A 102 14.50 -9.21 24.70
CA GLY A 102 15.95 -9.32 24.89
C GLY A 102 16.74 -8.60 23.80
N GLU A 103 18.06 -8.69 23.90
CA GLU A 103 18.99 -8.11 22.94
C GLU A 103 19.35 -9.14 21.85
N GLY A 104 19.82 -8.65 20.70
CA GLY A 104 20.27 -9.47 19.58
C GLY A 104 19.44 -9.28 18.32
N GLU A 105 19.62 -10.14 17.34
CA GLU A 105 18.82 -10.18 16.13
C GLU A 105 17.37 -10.56 16.47
N THR A 106 16.43 -10.00 15.72
CA THR A 106 15.00 -10.25 15.93
C THR A 106 14.67 -11.75 15.88
N ALA A 107 13.81 -12.19 16.79
CA ALA A 107 13.36 -13.58 16.85
C ALA A 107 12.70 -14.02 15.54
N VAL A 108 13.08 -15.19 15.03
CA VAL A 108 12.58 -15.75 13.77
C VAL A 108 11.50 -16.78 14.06
N LEU A 109 10.28 -16.54 13.59
CA LEU A 109 9.24 -17.57 13.51
C LEU A 109 9.21 -18.14 12.10
N TYR A 110 9.30 -19.45 11.95
CA TYR A 110 9.37 -20.05 10.61
C TYR A 110 8.57 -21.34 10.48
N THR A 111 8.16 -21.66 9.24
CA THR A 111 7.66 -22.99 8.88
C THR A 111 8.23 -23.44 7.54
N ASN A 112 8.54 -24.72 7.44
CA ASN A 112 8.90 -25.38 6.17
C ASN A 112 7.72 -26.11 5.54
N GLU A 113 6.59 -26.14 6.23
CA GLU A 113 5.37 -26.79 5.76
C GLU A 113 4.61 -25.90 4.76
N LYS A 114 3.64 -26.50 4.07
CA LYS A 114 2.74 -25.79 3.15
C LYS A 114 1.58 -25.16 3.91
N THR A 115 1.87 -24.36 4.91
CA THR A 115 0.90 -23.68 5.76
C THR A 115 1.42 -22.31 6.18
N GLU A 116 0.63 -21.53 6.84
CA GLU A 116 1.01 -20.25 7.44
C GLU A 116 1.83 -20.44 8.74
N VAL A 117 2.73 -19.50 9.01
CA VAL A 117 3.46 -19.45 10.29
C VAL A 117 2.49 -19.17 11.43
N LEU A 118 1.59 -18.21 11.26
CA LEU A 118 0.63 -17.82 12.29
C LEU A 118 -0.74 -17.59 11.66
N ARG A 119 -1.76 -18.27 12.18
CA ARG A 119 -3.15 -18.02 11.85
C ARG A 119 -3.89 -17.40 13.03
N LEU A 120 -4.41 -16.20 12.83
CA LEU A 120 -5.32 -15.51 13.75
C LEU A 120 -6.75 -15.82 13.34
N PHE A 121 -7.37 -16.80 14.00
CA PHE A 121 -8.70 -17.31 13.65
C PHE A 121 -9.76 -16.81 14.62
N ASP A 122 -10.72 -16.04 14.13
CA ASP A 122 -11.76 -15.39 14.96
C ASP A 122 -11.16 -14.56 16.12
N CYS A 123 -10.05 -13.85 15.87
CA CYS A 123 -9.34 -13.06 16.87
C CYS A 123 -9.76 -11.59 16.81
N SER A 124 -9.75 -10.92 17.97
CA SER A 124 -9.86 -9.47 18.08
C SER A 124 -8.84 -8.92 19.07
N TYR A 125 -8.36 -7.69 18.82
CA TYR A 125 -7.39 -7.00 19.67
C TYR A 125 -6.13 -7.83 19.92
N VAL A 126 -5.48 -8.22 18.84
CA VAL A 126 -4.21 -8.95 18.81
C VAL A 126 -3.14 -8.06 18.19
N THR A 127 -1.99 -7.99 18.84
CA THR A 127 -0.80 -7.33 18.31
C THR A 127 0.25 -8.37 17.95
N VAL A 128 0.79 -8.32 16.74
CA VAL A 128 1.97 -9.08 16.33
C VAL A 128 3.06 -8.07 15.99
N SER A 129 4.17 -8.08 16.73
CA SER A 129 5.20 -7.07 16.55
C SER A 129 6.63 -7.58 16.75
N ASP A 130 7.57 -6.84 16.18
CA ASP A 130 9.02 -7.02 16.40
C ASP A 130 9.47 -8.47 16.18
N LEU A 131 9.07 -9.05 15.05
CA LEU A 131 9.35 -10.43 14.66
C LEU A 131 9.89 -10.51 13.24
N HIS A 132 10.61 -11.58 12.96
CA HIS A 132 11.00 -11.98 11.62
C HIS A 132 10.25 -13.28 11.25
N ILE A 133 9.52 -13.29 10.14
CA ILE A 133 8.67 -14.41 9.72
C ILE A 133 9.19 -14.98 8.40
N LYS A 134 9.45 -16.30 8.37
CA LYS A 134 9.94 -17.02 7.19
C LYS A 134 9.07 -18.23 6.87
N ALA A 135 8.69 -18.38 5.61
CA ALA A 135 7.85 -19.51 5.19
C ALA A 135 8.14 -19.92 3.73
N PRO A 136 9.26 -20.58 3.43
CA PRO A 136 9.64 -20.87 2.05
C PRO A 136 8.60 -21.67 1.26
N ASN A 137 7.77 -22.45 1.90
CA ASN A 137 6.70 -23.25 1.27
C ASN A 137 5.28 -22.81 1.67
N GLY A 138 5.16 -21.80 2.51
CA GLY A 138 3.90 -21.37 3.11
C GLY A 138 3.67 -19.86 3.04
N GLY A 139 2.86 -19.34 3.95
CA GLY A 139 2.58 -17.92 4.13
C GLY A 139 2.96 -17.41 5.52
N GLY A 140 2.93 -16.10 5.70
CA GLY A 140 3.28 -15.48 6.97
C GLY A 140 2.12 -15.50 7.97
N ILE A 141 1.35 -14.42 8.03
CA ILE A 141 0.21 -14.28 8.95
C ILE A 141 -1.10 -14.37 8.17
N TRP A 142 -1.98 -15.27 8.61
CA TRP A 142 -3.33 -15.35 8.07
C TRP A 142 -4.34 -14.88 9.11
N VAL A 143 -5.04 -13.80 8.82
CA VAL A 143 -6.18 -13.32 9.61
C VAL A 143 -7.46 -13.85 8.98
N ASP A 144 -8.15 -14.73 9.68
CA ASP A 144 -9.34 -15.40 9.18
C ASP A 144 -10.50 -15.29 10.17
N THR A 145 -11.70 -15.10 9.64
CA THR A 145 -12.93 -14.94 10.43
C THR A 145 -13.98 -15.90 9.96
N TYR A 146 -14.65 -16.58 10.87
CA TYR A 146 -15.68 -17.54 10.52
C TYR A 146 -16.95 -17.44 11.36
N ASN A 147 -16.84 -17.11 12.65
CA ASN A 147 -17.97 -17.09 13.59
C ASN A 147 -18.28 -15.69 14.12
N GLN A 148 -17.36 -14.75 13.96
CA GLN A 148 -17.50 -13.38 14.45
C GLN A 148 -16.71 -12.39 13.59
N THR A 149 -17.07 -11.11 13.65
CA THR A 149 -16.23 -10.02 13.12
C THR A 149 -14.98 -9.90 14.01
N SER A 150 -13.82 -9.82 13.39
CA SER A 150 -12.55 -9.51 14.05
C SER A 150 -12.31 -8.00 14.06
N GLU A 151 -11.75 -7.48 15.14
CA GLU A 151 -11.50 -6.04 15.32
C GLU A 151 -10.13 -5.78 15.93
N GLY A 152 -9.52 -4.64 15.55
CA GLY A 152 -8.37 -4.07 16.25
C GLY A 152 -7.11 -4.93 16.20
N ILE A 153 -6.81 -5.57 15.08
CA ILE A 153 -5.58 -6.33 14.88
C ILE A 153 -4.47 -5.37 14.44
N LEU A 154 -3.31 -5.44 15.11
CA LEU A 154 -2.12 -4.68 14.79
C LEU A 154 -0.98 -5.61 14.40
N ILE A 155 -0.38 -5.37 13.23
CA ILE A 155 0.85 -6.02 12.77
C ILE A 155 1.87 -4.90 12.54
N GLU A 156 2.95 -4.86 13.34
CA GLU A 156 3.92 -3.77 13.23
C GLU A 156 5.37 -4.22 13.40
N ASN A 157 6.29 -3.56 12.70
CA ASN A 157 7.73 -3.84 12.77
C ASN A 157 8.05 -5.33 12.49
N VAL A 158 7.33 -5.95 11.57
CA VAL A 158 7.54 -7.35 11.19
C VAL A 158 8.27 -7.41 9.87
N CYS A 159 9.33 -8.21 9.81
CA CYS A 159 10.03 -8.57 8.58
C CYS A 159 9.47 -9.89 8.06
N PHE A 160 9.03 -9.93 6.80
CA PHE A 160 8.57 -11.12 6.11
C PHE A 160 9.56 -11.47 4.99
N GLU A 161 10.09 -12.69 5.01
CA GLU A 161 11.11 -13.12 4.09
C GLU A 161 10.89 -14.55 3.58
N ASP A 162 11.35 -14.84 2.35
CA ASP A 162 11.46 -16.18 1.77
C ASP A 162 10.14 -16.94 1.64
N MET A 163 9.10 -16.29 1.10
CA MET A 163 7.83 -16.95 0.77
C MET A 163 7.71 -17.21 -0.75
N GLN A 164 8.79 -17.71 -1.38
CA GLN A 164 8.96 -17.74 -2.83
C GLN A 164 8.66 -19.07 -3.52
N ASN A 165 8.69 -20.22 -2.83
CA ASN A 165 8.65 -21.52 -3.50
C ASN A 165 7.32 -21.81 -4.21
N TYR A 166 6.68 -20.77 -4.64
CA TYR A 166 5.50 -20.82 -5.46
C TYR A 166 5.62 -19.88 -6.64
N LYS A 167 5.85 -20.45 -7.80
CA LYS A 167 5.60 -19.74 -9.04
C LYS A 167 4.09 -19.60 -9.15
N VAL A 168 3.63 -18.39 -8.80
CA VAL A 168 2.25 -18.04 -8.79
C VAL A 168 1.71 -18.05 -10.20
N HIS A 169 0.55 -18.61 -10.34
CA HIS A 169 -0.55 -18.29 -11.20
C HIS A 169 -0.60 -19.01 -12.52
N SER A 170 -1.31 -20.09 -12.48
CA SER A 170 -2.29 -20.31 -13.53
C SER A 170 -3.63 -19.71 -13.05
N ARG A 171 -4.48 -19.27 -13.96
CA ARG A 171 -5.87 -18.84 -13.68
C ARG A 171 -6.65 -19.90 -12.84
N ASP A 172 -6.21 -21.15 -12.91
CA ASP A 172 -6.71 -22.28 -12.16
C ASP A 172 -6.28 -22.27 -10.68
N ASP A 173 -5.15 -21.63 -10.34
CA ASP A 173 -4.67 -21.52 -8.95
C ASP A 173 -5.44 -20.45 -8.18
N PHE A 174 -5.92 -19.39 -8.83
CA PHE A 174 -6.84 -18.41 -8.25
C PHE A 174 -8.15 -19.06 -7.83
N SER A 175 -8.70 -19.94 -8.67
CA SER A 175 -9.95 -20.65 -8.37
C SER A 175 -9.82 -21.69 -7.24
N ASN A 176 -8.60 -22.12 -6.93
CA ASN A 176 -8.32 -23.14 -5.90
C ASN A 176 -7.82 -22.54 -4.57
N GLY A 177 -7.72 -21.23 -4.43
CA GLY A 177 -7.24 -20.57 -3.22
C GLY A 177 -5.76 -20.81 -2.87
N ALA A 178 -5.05 -21.61 -3.66
CA ALA A 178 -3.67 -21.99 -3.36
C ALA A 178 -2.68 -20.86 -3.61
N ALA A 179 -2.95 -20.02 -4.59
CA ALA A 179 -2.10 -18.86 -4.92
C ALA A 179 -2.12 -17.80 -3.83
N VAL A 180 -3.24 -17.68 -3.16
CA VAL A 180 -3.54 -16.65 -2.16
C VAL A 180 -2.95 -17.00 -0.80
N ALA A 181 -2.69 -18.28 -0.51
CA ALA A 181 -2.20 -18.78 0.78
C ALA A 181 -0.74 -18.46 1.08
N ARG A 182 -0.02 -17.74 0.20
CA ARG A 182 1.43 -17.49 0.30
C ARG A 182 1.79 -16.02 0.25
N ALA A 183 0.97 -15.25 0.92
CA ALA A 183 1.22 -13.85 1.17
C ALA A 183 1.96 -13.68 2.50
N ALA A 184 2.69 -12.57 2.61
CA ALA A 184 3.23 -12.13 3.89
C ALA A 184 2.10 -11.93 4.92
N VAL A 185 1.03 -11.24 4.52
CA VAL A 185 -0.22 -11.15 5.28
C VAL A 185 -1.39 -11.49 4.37
N MET A 186 -2.22 -12.45 4.79
CA MET A 186 -3.47 -12.81 4.16
C MET A 186 -4.65 -12.47 5.06
N VAL A 187 -5.64 -11.77 4.54
CA VAL A 187 -6.93 -11.59 5.21
C VAL A 187 -8.00 -12.34 4.45
N LYS A 188 -8.62 -13.30 5.10
CA LYS A 188 -9.68 -14.17 4.65
C LYS A 188 -9.35 -15.12 3.48
N GLY A 189 -8.54 -14.76 2.54
CA GLY A 189 -8.32 -15.58 1.33
C GLY A 189 -9.56 -15.73 0.43
N LEU A 190 -9.37 -16.21 -0.80
CA LEU A 190 -10.43 -16.45 -1.78
C LEU A 190 -10.63 -17.96 -2.00
N PRO A 191 -11.90 -18.45 -2.10
CA PRO A 191 -13.14 -17.78 -1.79
C PRO A 191 -13.37 -17.68 -0.28
N ALA A 192 -13.62 -16.48 0.24
CA ALA A 192 -13.94 -16.31 1.65
C ALA A 192 -15.35 -16.84 1.94
N LYS A 193 -15.43 -17.92 2.68
CA LYS A 193 -16.71 -18.57 3.04
C LYS A 193 -17.47 -17.81 4.13
N SER A 194 -16.78 -16.93 4.84
CA SER A 194 -17.33 -16.22 5.99
C SER A 194 -17.96 -14.89 5.58
N ARG A 195 -19.10 -14.59 6.20
CA ARG A 195 -19.82 -13.30 6.07
C ARG A 195 -19.49 -12.34 7.22
N TYR A 196 -18.38 -12.53 7.90
CA TYR A 196 -17.90 -11.64 8.97
C TYR A 196 -16.73 -10.78 8.49
N ALA A 197 -16.62 -9.55 8.95
CA ALA A 197 -15.58 -8.59 8.57
C ALA A 197 -14.30 -8.73 9.43
N VAL A 198 -13.20 -8.21 8.90
CA VAL A 198 -12.00 -7.86 9.68
C VAL A 198 -11.91 -6.34 9.69
N ASN A 199 -12.26 -5.72 10.81
CA ASN A 199 -12.27 -4.27 10.97
C ASN A 199 -11.06 -3.77 11.77
N ASP A 200 -10.69 -2.51 11.55
CA ASP A 200 -9.61 -1.84 12.27
C ASP A 200 -8.30 -2.64 12.26
N LEU A 201 -7.97 -3.22 11.09
CA LEU A 201 -6.68 -3.85 10.86
C LEU A 201 -5.65 -2.77 10.55
N THR A 202 -4.58 -2.73 11.34
CA THR A 202 -3.43 -1.87 11.06
C THR A 202 -2.20 -2.72 10.77
N ILE A 203 -1.53 -2.45 9.64
CA ILE A 203 -0.23 -3.04 9.28
C ILE A 203 0.74 -1.88 9.05
N ARG A 204 1.79 -1.79 9.86
CA ARG A 204 2.71 -0.67 9.76
C ARG A 204 4.17 -1.01 9.98
N ASN A 205 5.05 -0.23 9.31
CA ASN A 205 6.50 -0.35 9.45
C ASN A 205 7.02 -1.77 9.21
N CYS A 206 6.38 -2.51 8.31
CA CYS A 206 6.77 -3.87 7.95
C CYS A 206 7.65 -3.87 6.70
N GLU A 207 8.56 -4.83 6.61
CA GLU A 207 9.36 -5.12 5.44
C GLU A 207 8.96 -6.46 4.86
N VAL A 208 8.77 -6.51 3.53
CA VAL A 208 8.39 -7.73 2.81
C VAL A 208 9.31 -7.89 1.62
N TYR A 209 10.09 -8.94 1.59
CA TYR A 209 11.00 -9.18 0.48
C TYR A 209 11.17 -10.66 0.17
N ASN A 210 11.58 -10.95 -1.06
CA ASN A 210 11.78 -12.32 -1.51
C ASN A 210 10.52 -13.19 -1.32
N CYS A 211 9.33 -12.59 -1.53
CA CYS A 211 8.04 -13.22 -1.34
C CYS A 211 7.26 -13.28 -2.66
N ALA A 212 6.33 -14.23 -2.76
CA ALA A 212 5.41 -14.28 -3.89
C ALA A 212 4.44 -13.10 -3.84
N ASN A 213 3.74 -12.92 -2.73
CA ASN A 213 2.79 -11.83 -2.50
C ASN A 213 3.05 -11.10 -1.18
N GLY A 214 2.75 -9.81 -1.15
CA GLY A 214 2.81 -8.99 0.05
C GLY A 214 1.54 -9.10 0.89
N PHE A 215 0.74 -8.05 0.94
CA PHE A 215 -0.50 -8.02 1.74
C PHE A 215 -1.72 -8.20 0.85
N MET A 216 -2.40 -9.32 1.03
CA MET A 216 -3.59 -9.73 0.29
C MET A 216 -4.80 -9.58 1.20
N ILE A 217 -5.45 -8.42 1.16
CA ILE A 217 -6.56 -8.08 2.04
C ILE A 217 -7.87 -8.28 1.29
N TRP A 218 -8.72 -9.19 1.77
CA TRP A 218 -9.99 -9.49 1.14
C TRP A 218 -11.16 -9.37 2.12
N GLY A 219 -12.23 -8.73 1.70
CA GLY A 219 -13.55 -8.88 2.29
C GLY A 219 -14.26 -10.11 1.73
N SER A 220 -15.57 -10.15 1.74
CA SER A 220 -16.34 -11.25 1.16
C SER A 220 -17.59 -10.75 0.44
N TRP A 221 -18.14 -11.59 -0.45
CA TRP A 221 -19.39 -11.34 -1.17
C TRP A 221 -20.17 -12.64 -1.37
N ASN A 222 -21.41 -12.55 -1.78
CA ASN A 222 -22.36 -13.67 -1.82
C ASN A 222 -21.98 -14.80 -2.77
N ASP A 223 -21.46 -14.52 -3.96
CA ASP A 223 -21.04 -15.53 -4.94
C ASP A 223 -19.56 -15.42 -5.30
N GLN A 224 -18.72 -15.88 -4.40
CA GLN A 224 -17.26 -15.84 -4.59
C GLN A 224 -16.73 -16.87 -5.60
N GLN A 225 -17.58 -17.78 -6.08
CA GLN A 225 -17.23 -18.67 -7.18
C GLN A 225 -17.45 -18.01 -8.54
N ASN A 226 -18.25 -16.94 -8.56
CA ASN A 226 -18.43 -16.09 -9.72
C ASN A 226 -17.98 -14.64 -9.42
N PRO A 227 -16.68 -14.36 -9.45
CA PRO A 227 -16.15 -13.00 -9.22
C PRO A 227 -16.53 -12.02 -10.33
N TRP A 228 -17.28 -12.47 -11.33
CA TRP A 228 -17.69 -11.72 -12.52
C TRP A 228 -19.21 -11.56 -12.61
N CYS A 229 -19.93 -11.59 -11.48
CA CYS A 229 -21.36 -11.29 -11.45
C CYS A 229 -21.62 -9.79 -11.70
N GLU A 230 -22.85 -9.43 -12.04
CA GLU A 230 -23.22 -8.02 -12.18
C GLU A 230 -23.19 -7.32 -10.82
N GLU A 231 -22.99 -5.99 -10.80
CA GLU A 231 -22.84 -5.21 -9.56
C GLU A 231 -24.03 -5.34 -8.61
N ASP A 232 -25.25 -5.33 -9.15
CA ASP A 232 -26.48 -5.44 -8.38
C ASP A 232 -26.71 -6.85 -7.78
N GLU A 233 -25.94 -7.84 -8.24
CA GLU A 233 -25.91 -9.19 -7.70
C GLU A 233 -24.87 -9.37 -6.59
N ILE A 234 -23.92 -8.43 -6.45
CA ILE A 234 -22.94 -8.44 -5.36
C ILE A 234 -23.61 -8.02 -4.06
N ASP A 235 -23.42 -8.82 -3.02
CA ASP A 235 -23.77 -8.50 -1.63
C ASP A 235 -22.49 -8.52 -0.78
N PRO A 236 -21.71 -7.40 -0.75
CA PRO A 236 -20.40 -7.38 -0.13
C PRO A 236 -20.45 -7.31 1.39
N VAL A 237 -19.46 -7.91 2.04
CA VAL A 237 -19.09 -7.65 3.43
C VAL A 237 -17.72 -6.99 3.41
N TYR A 238 -17.73 -5.69 3.54
CA TYR A 238 -16.51 -4.88 3.56
C TYR A 238 -15.75 -5.01 4.86
N ASN A 239 -14.43 -5.09 4.76
CA ASN A 239 -13.55 -4.78 5.89
C ASN A 239 -13.49 -3.25 6.03
N LYS A 240 -13.53 -2.72 7.25
CA LYS A 240 -13.52 -1.28 7.52
C LYS A 240 -12.34 -0.88 8.38
N GLY A 241 -11.87 0.36 8.24
CA GLY A 241 -10.78 0.89 9.05
C GLY A 241 -9.43 0.25 8.77
N LEU A 242 -9.19 -0.28 7.57
CA LEU A 242 -7.87 -0.78 7.17
C LEU A 242 -6.87 0.37 7.06
N LEU A 243 -5.75 0.25 7.77
CA LEU A 243 -4.58 1.12 7.62
C LEU A 243 -3.33 0.30 7.28
N ILE A 244 -2.67 0.63 6.16
CA ILE A 244 -1.35 0.12 5.81
C ILE A 244 -0.41 1.32 5.69
N GLU A 245 0.61 1.41 6.56
CA GLU A 245 1.46 2.59 6.66
C GLU A 245 2.95 2.25 6.77
N GLY A 246 3.79 2.98 6.03
CA GLY A 246 5.24 2.92 6.19
C GLY A 246 5.88 1.58 5.85
N CYS A 247 5.22 0.75 5.05
CA CYS A 247 5.70 -0.59 4.70
C CYS A 247 6.58 -0.57 3.45
N TYR A 248 7.58 -1.45 3.42
CA TYR A 248 8.50 -1.59 2.31
C TYR A 248 8.42 -2.98 1.69
N PHE A 249 8.08 -3.03 0.40
CA PHE A 249 7.98 -4.24 -0.40
C PHE A 249 9.06 -4.22 -1.48
N HIS A 250 9.86 -5.27 -1.60
CA HIS A 250 10.86 -5.32 -2.64
C HIS A 250 11.25 -6.75 -3.06
N GLU A 251 11.78 -6.85 -4.29
CA GLU A 251 12.23 -8.12 -4.87
C GLU A 251 11.15 -9.21 -4.77
N MET A 252 9.94 -8.92 -5.28
CA MET A 252 8.79 -9.80 -5.18
C MET A 252 8.30 -10.27 -6.54
N ASP A 253 7.74 -11.47 -6.61
CA ASP A 253 7.23 -12.03 -7.86
C ASP A 253 5.90 -11.40 -8.30
N ALA A 254 5.03 -11.06 -7.35
CA ALA A 254 3.70 -10.55 -7.63
C ALA A 254 3.36 -9.27 -6.82
N GLU A 255 2.13 -9.14 -6.35
CA GLU A 255 1.56 -7.93 -5.78
C GLU A 255 2.19 -7.53 -4.44
N ALA A 256 2.42 -6.23 -4.25
CA ALA A 256 2.77 -5.69 -2.95
C ALA A 256 1.55 -5.56 -2.04
N VAL A 257 0.46 -4.94 -2.51
CA VAL A 257 -0.77 -4.73 -1.73
C VAL A 257 -2.01 -4.89 -2.60
N VAL A 258 -2.89 -5.77 -2.18
CA VAL A 258 -4.26 -5.88 -2.71
C VAL A 258 -5.25 -5.44 -1.64
N VAL A 259 -6.08 -4.45 -1.98
CA VAL A 259 -7.16 -3.96 -1.14
C VAL A 259 -8.48 -4.39 -1.77
N GLY A 260 -8.97 -5.55 -1.36
CA GLY A 260 -10.16 -6.19 -1.91
C GLY A 260 -11.36 -6.09 -0.97
N MET A 261 -12.49 -5.57 -1.43
CA MET A 261 -13.72 -5.43 -0.65
C MET A 261 -13.49 -4.73 0.70
N CYS A 262 -12.87 -3.55 0.65
CA CYS A 262 -12.68 -2.67 1.81
C CYS A 262 -13.49 -1.39 1.65
N ASP A 263 -13.95 -0.82 2.76
CA ASP A 263 -14.64 0.47 2.81
C ASP A 263 -13.82 1.44 3.68
N GLY A 264 -13.34 2.53 3.08
CA GLY A 264 -12.54 3.53 3.76
C GLY A 264 -11.10 3.09 4.10
N ALA A 265 -10.50 2.19 3.30
CA ALA A 265 -9.11 1.77 3.49
C ALA A 265 -8.12 2.91 3.18
N LEU A 266 -7.04 2.97 3.93
CA LEU A 266 -5.92 3.87 3.70
C LEU A 266 -4.61 3.09 3.58
N VAL A 267 -3.94 3.23 2.42
CA VAL A 267 -2.55 2.78 2.22
C VAL A 267 -1.69 4.04 2.04
N THR A 268 -0.69 4.22 2.87
CA THR A 268 0.08 5.47 2.88
C THR A 268 1.55 5.27 3.22
N HIS A 269 2.41 6.12 2.64
CA HIS A 269 3.86 6.14 2.90
C HIS A 269 4.55 4.78 2.69
N CYS A 270 4.02 3.96 1.79
CA CYS A 270 4.59 2.66 1.45
C CYS A 270 5.51 2.76 0.21
N ARG A 271 6.41 1.79 0.09
CA ARG A 271 7.30 1.66 -1.06
C ARG A 271 7.18 0.27 -1.67
N SER A 272 7.03 0.20 -2.99
CA SER A 272 7.02 -1.06 -3.75
C SER A 272 8.08 -0.98 -4.85
N ILE A 273 9.22 -1.61 -4.62
CA ILE A 273 10.38 -1.54 -5.51
C ILE A 273 10.71 -2.93 -6.03
N ASN A 274 10.77 -3.08 -7.37
CA ASN A 274 10.99 -4.38 -7.98
C ASN A 274 10.01 -5.48 -7.49
N CYS A 275 8.74 -5.11 -7.34
CA CYS A 275 7.66 -6.10 -7.22
C CYS A 275 7.10 -6.44 -8.61
N CYS A 276 6.18 -7.40 -8.72
CA CYS A 276 5.64 -7.86 -10.00
C CYS A 276 6.74 -8.27 -11.00
N GLN A 277 7.77 -8.96 -10.52
CA GLN A 277 8.87 -9.43 -11.37
C GLN A 277 8.51 -10.70 -12.16
N GLY A 278 7.54 -11.45 -11.67
CA GLY A 278 7.00 -12.59 -12.38
C GLY A 278 6.27 -12.18 -13.67
N GLY A 279 6.35 -13.01 -14.74
CA GLY A 279 5.76 -12.69 -16.04
C GLY A 279 6.43 -11.53 -16.78
N ALA A 280 7.70 -11.26 -16.51
CA ALA A 280 8.50 -10.29 -17.25
C ALA A 280 8.75 -10.70 -18.71
N GLU A 281 8.56 -11.97 -19.02
CA GLU A 281 8.73 -12.55 -20.35
C GLU A 281 7.48 -13.32 -20.79
N LEU A 282 7.27 -13.44 -22.10
CA LEU A 282 6.23 -14.31 -22.65
C LEU A 282 6.62 -15.77 -22.47
N LYS A 283 5.64 -16.64 -22.27
CA LYS A 283 5.80 -18.09 -22.40
C LYS A 283 6.25 -18.49 -23.80
N GLU A 284 6.76 -19.72 -23.97
CA GLU A 284 7.14 -20.27 -25.26
C GLU A 284 6.00 -20.26 -26.28
N ASP A 285 4.75 -20.30 -25.84
CA ASP A 285 3.54 -20.22 -26.69
C ASP A 285 3.08 -18.77 -26.98
N GLY A 286 3.86 -17.78 -26.55
CA GLY A 286 3.60 -16.36 -26.78
C GLY A 286 2.54 -15.75 -25.85
N ARG A 287 2.08 -16.46 -24.83
CA ARG A 287 1.11 -15.94 -23.85
C ARG A 287 1.80 -15.32 -22.64
N VAL A 288 1.13 -14.37 -22.02
CA VAL A 288 1.51 -13.86 -20.70
C VAL A 288 1.22 -14.93 -19.63
N GLU A 289 2.13 -15.16 -18.72
CA GLU A 289 1.99 -16.19 -17.69
C GLU A 289 0.97 -15.79 -16.63
N TYR A 290 1.05 -14.56 -16.16
CA TYR A 290 0.14 -13.98 -15.15
C TYR A 290 0.06 -12.45 -15.28
N PHE A 291 -0.90 -11.89 -14.55
CA PHE A 291 -1.23 -10.48 -14.54
C PHE A 291 -1.12 -9.98 -13.09
N THR A 292 -0.25 -9.02 -12.83
CA THR A 292 0.01 -8.49 -11.50
C THR A 292 0.18 -6.98 -11.53
N ALA A 293 -0.38 -6.28 -10.53
CA ALA A 293 -0.19 -4.86 -10.29
C ALA A 293 0.41 -4.65 -8.89
N ALA A 294 1.15 -3.56 -8.69
CA ALA A 294 1.87 -3.39 -7.43
C ALA A 294 0.94 -3.13 -6.25
N MET A 295 0.09 -2.10 -6.36
CA MET A 295 -0.87 -1.73 -5.32
C MET A 295 -2.22 -1.41 -5.95
N TRP A 296 -3.27 -2.17 -5.63
CA TRP A 296 -4.51 -2.06 -6.36
C TRP A 296 -5.76 -2.35 -5.54
N PHE A 297 -6.89 -1.89 -6.07
CA PHE A 297 -8.22 -2.07 -5.50
C PHE A 297 -9.04 -3.08 -6.28
N TRP A 298 -9.78 -3.93 -5.58
CA TRP A 298 -10.83 -4.77 -6.14
C TRP A 298 -12.10 -4.69 -5.31
N GLY A 299 -13.20 -4.26 -5.89
CA GLY A 299 -14.47 -4.14 -5.18
C GLY A 299 -14.44 -3.22 -3.96
N SER A 300 -13.42 -2.41 -3.79
CA SER A 300 -13.27 -1.51 -2.66
C SER A 300 -13.97 -0.18 -2.90
N VAL A 301 -14.40 0.45 -1.82
CA VAL A 301 -15.14 1.71 -1.86
C VAL A 301 -14.51 2.73 -0.92
N ASN A 302 -14.63 4.02 -1.26
CA ASN A 302 -14.20 5.15 -0.42
C ASN A 302 -12.75 5.07 0.07
N SER A 303 -11.88 4.36 -0.66
CA SER A 303 -10.53 3.99 -0.22
C SER A 303 -9.46 4.82 -0.92
N THR A 304 -8.31 4.96 -0.26
CA THR A 304 -7.22 5.81 -0.78
C THR A 304 -5.86 5.11 -0.68
N ILE A 305 -5.06 5.19 -1.74
CA ILE A 305 -3.62 4.90 -1.72
C ILE A 305 -2.89 6.21 -2.03
N GLN A 306 -1.98 6.61 -1.12
CA GLN A 306 -1.32 7.91 -1.23
C GLN A 306 0.11 7.91 -0.69
N TYR A 307 0.90 8.91 -1.12
CA TYR A 307 2.29 9.10 -0.66
C TYR A 307 3.14 7.85 -0.77
N CYS A 308 2.92 7.05 -1.81
CA CYS A 308 3.66 5.82 -2.06
C CYS A 308 4.66 6.00 -3.21
N GLU A 309 5.79 5.31 -3.12
CA GLU A 309 6.75 5.15 -4.21
C GLU A 309 6.60 3.75 -4.81
N ILE A 310 6.40 3.68 -6.12
CA ILE A 310 6.18 2.41 -6.83
C ILE A 310 7.06 2.36 -8.07
N ALA A 311 8.01 1.43 -8.10
CA ALA A 311 9.01 1.41 -9.17
C ALA A 311 9.46 0.01 -9.59
N GLY A 312 9.86 -0.11 -10.84
CA GLY A 312 10.56 -1.29 -11.36
C GLY A 312 9.69 -2.51 -11.60
N GLN A 313 8.38 -2.34 -11.79
CA GLN A 313 7.46 -3.45 -12.10
C GLN A 313 7.71 -3.98 -13.51
N LYS A 314 7.93 -5.30 -13.66
CA LYS A 314 8.35 -5.93 -14.94
C LYS A 314 7.28 -6.79 -15.59
N ASN A 315 6.19 -7.13 -14.92
CA ASN A 315 5.15 -7.97 -15.50
C ASN A 315 4.59 -7.36 -16.79
N ILE A 316 4.70 -8.07 -17.91
CA ILE A 316 4.26 -7.57 -19.22
C ILE A 316 2.76 -7.72 -19.45
N GLY A 317 2.10 -8.53 -18.63
CA GLY A 317 0.64 -8.65 -18.66
C GLY A 317 -0.02 -7.37 -18.15
N ASP A 318 0.29 -7.02 -16.91
CA ASP A 318 -0.19 -5.81 -16.27
C ASP A 318 0.96 -4.89 -15.85
N GLY A 319 1.83 -5.27 -14.92
CA GLY A 319 3.03 -4.53 -14.54
C GLY A 319 2.80 -3.05 -14.24
N MET A 320 1.64 -2.73 -13.69
CA MET A 320 1.26 -1.36 -13.39
C MET A 320 1.54 -1.02 -11.93
N ALA A 321 1.80 0.25 -11.70
CA ALA A 321 1.97 0.74 -10.34
C ALA A 321 0.65 0.66 -9.57
N VAL A 322 -0.45 1.12 -10.18
CA VAL A 322 -1.78 1.16 -9.56
C VAL A 322 -2.87 0.69 -10.52
N ASP A 323 -3.93 0.07 -9.99
CA ASP A 323 -5.09 -0.38 -10.75
C ASP A 323 -6.39 -0.21 -9.99
N PHE A 324 -7.41 0.29 -10.68
CA PHE A 324 -8.80 0.16 -10.26
C PHE A 324 -9.39 -1.06 -10.98
N ASP A 325 -9.55 -2.16 -10.27
CA ASP A 325 -10.18 -3.35 -10.83
C ASP A 325 -11.68 -3.40 -10.47
N SER A 326 -12.37 -4.38 -10.95
CA SER A 326 -13.82 -4.54 -10.96
C SER A 326 -14.50 -4.11 -9.65
N TYR A 327 -15.69 -3.51 -9.75
CA TYR A 327 -16.54 -3.05 -8.64
C TYR A 327 -15.92 -1.96 -7.73
N THR A 328 -14.82 -1.35 -8.14
CA THR A 328 -14.15 -0.30 -7.40
C THR A 328 -14.83 1.04 -7.65
N HIS A 329 -15.23 1.77 -6.59
CA HIS A 329 -15.84 3.09 -6.73
C HIS A 329 -15.53 4.05 -5.58
N ASN A 330 -15.54 5.35 -5.87
CA ASN A 330 -15.15 6.42 -4.95
C ASN A 330 -13.72 6.25 -4.40
N CYS A 331 -12.84 5.55 -5.11
CA CYS A 331 -11.47 5.32 -4.66
C CYS A 331 -10.51 6.34 -5.27
N THR A 332 -9.39 6.58 -4.58
CA THR A 332 -8.45 7.62 -4.97
C THR A 332 -7.00 7.12 -4.93
N TYR A 333 -6.27 7.38 -6.01
CA TYR A 333 -4.81 7.39 -6.02
C TYR A 333 -4.34 8.83 -6.04
N GLN A 334 -3.52 9.22 -5.06
CA GLN A 334 -2.97 10.57 -5.01
C GLN A 334 -1.56 10.61 -4.44
N TYR A 335 -0.79 11.59 -4.89
CA TYR A 335 0.59 11.80 -4.39
C TYR A 335 1.48 10.57 -4.56
N ILE A 336 1.27 9.78 -5.63
CA ILE A 336 2.06 8.60 -5.95
C ILE A 336 3.27 9.03 -6.77
N TYR A 337 4.46 8.58 -6.38
CA TYR A 337 5.65 8.60 -7.23
C TYR A 337 5.78 7.23 -7.91
N SER A 338 5.46 7.19 -9.20
CA SER A 338 5.54 5.99 -10.02
C SER A 338 6.67 6.14 -11.03
N HIS A 339 7.58 5.16 -11.12
CA HIS A 339 8.65 5.27 -12.10
C HIS A 339 9.21 3.93 -12.58
N ASP A 340 9.68 3.93 -13.82
CA ASP A 340 10.36 2.78 -14.44
C ASP A 340 9.53 1.49 -14.48
N ASN A 341 8.18 1.62 -14.51
CA ASN A 341 7.25 0.51 -14.59
C ASN A 341 6.84 0.21 -16.03
N VAL A 342 6.29 -0.98 -16.26
CA VAL A 342 5.63 -1.29 -17.53
C VAL A 342 4.44 -0.35 -17.76
N ARG A 343 3.69 -0.03 -16.67
CA ARG A 343 2.58 0.95 -16.72
C ARG A 343 2.52 1.77 -15.43
N PHE A 344 2.10 3.02 -15.56
CA PHE A 344 1.69 3.84 -14.42
C PHE A 344 0.38 3.32 -13.85
N MET A 345 -0.65 3.26 -14.68
CA MET A 345 -1.97 2.87 -14.23
C MET A 345 -2.74 2.10 -15.30
N CYS A 346 -3.71 1.35 -14.83
CA CYS A 346 -4.81 0.86 -15.64
C CYS A 346 -6.11 0.93 -14.85
N ASN A 347 -7.22 0.96 -15.56
CA ASN A 347 -8.53 0.67 -15.00
C ASN A 347 -9.04 -0.58 -15.71
N CYS A 348 -9.61 -1.50 -14.95
CA CYS A 348 -10.20 -2.72 -15.49
C CYS A 348 -11.72 -2.72 -15.28
N PRO A 349 -12.48 -1.81 -15.93
CA PRO A 349 -13.93 -1.70 -15.75
C PRO A 349 -14.66 -2.84 -16.47
N ASN A 350 -14.32 -4.08 -16.10
CA ASN A 350 -14.89 -5.26 -16.75
C ASN A 350 -16.37 -5.50 -16.39
N HIS A 351 -16.88 -4.79 -15.35
CA HIS A 351 -18.23 -4.97 -14.81
C HIS A 351 -18.84 -3.62 -14.44
N SER A 352 -20.15 -3.57 -14.37
CA SER A 352 -20.89 -2.44 -13.80
C SER A 352 -20.40 -2.13 -12.38
N GLY A 353 -20.53 -0.88 -11.94
CA GLY A 353 -20.09 -0.46 -10.61
C GLY A 353 -18.75 0.26 -10.53
N HIS A 354 -18.08 0.39 -11.64
CA HIS A 354 -16.82 1.14 -11.73
C HIS A 354 -17.11 2.62 -11.95
N HIS A 355 -17.06 3.41 -10.88
CA HIS A 355 -17.42 4.83 -10.99
C HIS A 355 -16.80 5.72 -9.90
N ASN A 356 -16.69 7.02 -10.21
CA ASN A 356 -16.21 8.07 -9.31
C ASN A 356 -14.76 7.87 -8.81
N ASN A 357 -13.95 7.13 -9.55
CA ASN A 357 -12.56 6.92 -9.18
C ASN A 357 -11.70 8.13 -9.59
N THR A 358 -10.66 8.39 -8.81
CA THR A 358 -9.83 9.59 -8.98
C THR A 358 -8.34 9.25 -8.98
N VAL A 359 -7.59 9.82 -9.92
CA VAL A 359 -6.13 9.87 -9.91
C VAL A 359 -5.70 11.32 -9.95
N ARG A 360 -5.00 11.79 -8.94
CA ARG A 360 -4.62 13.20 -8.85
C ARG A 360 -3.29 13.46 -8.17
N TYR A 361 -2.64 14.54 -8.59
CA TYR A 361 -1.37 14.98 -8.01
C TYR A 361 -0.33 13.86 -7.92
N CYS A 362 -0.28 12.98 -8.91
CA CYS A 362 0.73 11.93 -9.04
C CYS A 362 1.85 12.37 -9.99
N LEU A 363 3.04 11.86 -9.74
CA LEU A 363 4.20 11.99 -10.61
C LEU A 363 4.55 10.61 -11.18
N SER A 364 4.48 10.47 -12.52
CA SER A 364 4.88 9.27 -13.23
C SER A 364 6.05 9.59 -14.15
N VAL A 365 7.15 8.84 -14.03
CA VAL A 365 8.38 9.06 -14.81
C VAL A 365 8.85 7.74 -15.42
N ASN A 366 9.08 7.72 -16.73
CA ASN A 366 9.52 6.52 -17.45
C ASN A 366 8.55 5.32 -17.36
N ASP A 367 7.32 5.52 -16.93
CA ASP A 367 6.30 4.49 -17.02
C ASP A 367 5.82 4.40 -18.47
N ASN A 368 5.91 3.23 -19.08
CA ASN A 368 5.71 3.12 -20.51
C ASN A 368 4.25 3.37 -20.94
N LYS A 369 3.27 3.17 -20.05
CA LYS A 369 1.84 3.29 -20.40
C LYS A 369 1.00 3.91 -19.31
N ALA A 370 0.02 4.73 -19.71
CA ALA A 370 -1.08 5.21 -18.86
C ALA A 370 -2.40 4.91 -19.58
N ARG A 371 -3.25 4.07 -18.99
CA ARG A 371 -4.47 3.57 -19.63
C ARG A 371 -5.67 3.65 -18.70
N THR A 372 -6.84 3.89 -19.27
CA THR A 372 -8.14 3.80 -18.59
C THR A 372 -8.91 2.51 -18.93
N THR A 373 -8.32 1.60 -19.69
CA THR A 373 -8.89 0.28 -19.96
C THR A 373 -7.84 -0.70 -20.45
N THR A 374 -7.93 -1.96 -20.02
CA THR A 374 -7.15 -3.07 -20.59
C THR A 374 -7.99 -3.93 -21.52
N ALA A 375 -9.30 -3.93 -21.38
CA ALA A 375 -10.18 -4.86 -22.05
C ALA A 375 -11.09 -4.17 -23.07
N SER A 376 -11.62 -4.97 -23.98
CA SER A 376 -12.68 -4.61 -24.93
C SER A 376 -14.08 -4.69 -24.29
N GLY A 377 -14.19 -4.63 -22.97
CA GLY A 377 -15.48 -4.67 -22.27
C GLY A 377 -16.27 -3.37 -22.43
N ASP A 378 -17.58 -3.48 -22.50
CA ASP A 378 -18.49 -2.37 -22.83
C ASP A 378 -18.97 -1.55 -21.64
N SER A 379 -18.65 -1.95 -20.40
CA SER A 379 -19.19 -1.29 -19.20
C SER A 379 -18.62 0.10 -18.96
N GLY A 380 -17.40 0.39 -19.37
CA GLY A 380 -16.78 1.71 -19.25
C GLY A 380 -16.67 2.24 -17.81
N GLU A 381 -15.86 3.25 -17.61
CA GLU A 381 -15.76 3.93 -16.31
C GLU A 381 -16.56 5.23 -16.33
N HIS A 382 -17.36 5.45 -15.28
CA HIS A 382 -18.23 6.60 -15.12
C HIS A 382 -17.69 7.60 -14.09
N ASN A 383 -17.75 8.89 -14.43
CA ASN A 383 -17.33 9.98 -13.56
C ASN A 383 -15.85 9.86 -13.10
N PHE A 384 -14.99 9.30 -13.93
CA PHE A 384 -13.56 9.21 -13.64
C PHE A 384 -12.92 10.60 -13.62
N SER A 385 -12.07 10.85 -12.64
CA SER A 385 -11.33 12.09 -12.51
C SER A 385 -9.82 11.86 -12.60
N PHE A 386 -9.17 12.56 -13.54
CA PHE A 386 -7.72 12.48 -13.72
C PHE A 386 -7.15 13.90 -13.84
N TYR A 387 -6.61 14.45 -12.75
CA TYR A 387 -6.22 15.84 -12.76
C TYR A 387 -4.99 16.16 -11.91
N ASN A 388 -4.29 17.22 -12.32
CA ASN A 388 -3.05 17.67 -11.69
C ASN A 388 -1.98 16.57 -11.58
N ASN A 389 -1.90 15.68 -12.56
CA ASN A 389 -0.81 14.71 -12.65
C ASN A 389 0.31 15.22 -13.55
N THR A 390 1.53 14.79 -13.28
CA THR A 390 2.68 15.01 -14.16
C THR A 390 3.20 13.67 -14.64
N ILE A 391 3.11 13.43 -15.96
CA ILE A 391 3.51 12.19 -16.60
C ILE A 391 4.60 12.48 -17.63
N VAL A 392 5.77 11.89 -17.41
CA VAL A 392 6.97 12.18 -18.17
C VAL A 392 7.55 10.92 -18.79
N ASN A 393 7.91 11.02 -20.06
CA ASN A 393 8.51 9.95 -20.85
C ASN A 393 7.64 8.68 -20.93
N CYS A 394 6.35 8.87 -21.21
CA CYS A 394 5.39 7.79 -21.40
C CYS A 394 5.17 7.47 -22.88
N GLY A 395 5.16 6.19 -23.24
CA GLY A 395 5.05 5.71 -24.62
C GLY A 395 3.61 5.46 -25.09
N GLU A 396 2.64 5.37 -24.18
CA GLU A 396 1.24 5.15 -24.55
C GLU A 396 0.29 5.85 -23.59
N PHE A 397 -0.61 6.67 -24.18
CA PHE A 397 -1.72 7.31 -23.45
C PHE A 397 -3.04 6.82 -24.03
N GLN A 398 -3.84 6.13 -23.22
CA GLN A 398 -5.11 5.60 -23.66
C GLN A 398 -6.23 5.95 -22.66
N PHE A 399 -6.98 7.00 -22.96
CA PHE A 399 -8.14 7.47 -22.21
C PHE A 399 -9.42 7.14 -23.00
N LYS A 400 -9.88 5.90 -22.87
CA LYS A 400 -11.02 5.33 -23.60
C LYS A 400 -12.04 4.71 -22.66
N ASN A 401 -13.24 4.44 -23.17
CA ASN A 401 -14.36 3.87 -22.43
C ASN A 401 -14.70 4.67 -21.18
N LEU A 402 -14.70 5.99 -21.30
CA LEU A 402 -15.00 6.92 -20.23
C LEU A 402 -16.36 7.59 -20.47
N TYR A 403 -17.10 7.81 -19.41
CA TYR A 403 -18.38 8.51 -19.41
C TYR A 403 -18.41 9.56 -18.29
N ASN A 404 -18.73 10.81 -18.64
CA ASN A 404 -18.70 11.96 -17.73
C ASN A 404 -17.32 12.14 -17.02
N ALA A 405 -16.23 11.79 -17.69
CA ALA A 405 -14.90 11.90 -17.10
C ALA A 405 -14.39 13.35 -17.11
N TYR A 406 -13.56 13.68 -16.12
CA TYR A 406 -12.90 14.97 -15.98
C TYR A 406 -11.37 14.81 -16.01
N ILE A 407 -10.73 15.31 -17.07
CA ILE A 407 -9.29 15.19 -17.32
C ILE A 407 -8.71 16.61 -17.46
N ALA A 408 -8.12 17.12 -16.37
CA ALA A 408 -7.73 18.52 -16.29
C ALA A 408 -6.36 18.77 -15.64
N ASN A 409 -5.71 19.85 -16.00
CA ASN A 409 -4.45 20.31 -15.39
C ASN A 409 -3.33 19.26 -15.41
N ASN A 410 -3.30 18.33 -16.34
CA ASN A 410 -2.22 17.35 -16.39
C ASN A 410 -1.06 17.84 -17.25
N ILE A 411 0.17 17.49 -16.88
CA ILE A 411 1.34 17.60 -17.75
C ILE A 411 1.59 16.23 -18.36
N ILE A 412 1.63 16.18 -19.68
CA ILE A 412 1.92 14.99 -20.48
C ILE A 412 3.14 15.29 -21.35
N VAL A 413 4.28 14.71 -20.96
CA VAL A 413 5.52 14.71 -21.73
C VAL A 413 5.71 13.32 -22.33
N ALA A 414 5.47 13.20 -23.63
CA ALA A 414 5.50 11.90 -24.28
C ALA A 414 6.91 11.47 -24.68
N ALA A 415 7.15 10.16 -24.67
CA ALA A 415 8.34 9.55 -25.26
C ALA A 415 8.30 9.65 -26.79
N ASP A 416 9.44 9.50 -27.43
CA ASP A 416 9.52 9.46 -28.88
C ASP A 416 8.73 8.26 -29.44
N GLY A 417 7.85 8.52 -30.42
CA GLY A 417 6.99 7.51 -31.01
C GLY A 417 5.78 7.09 -30.17
N ALA A 418 5.45 7.84 -29.13
CA ALA A 418 4.30 7.57 -28.27
C ALA A 418 2.98 7.52 -29.05
N THR A 419 2.04 6.70 -28.56
CA THR A 419 0.71 6.53 -29.11
C THR A 419 -0.36 7.14 -28.21
N PHE A 420 -1.42 7.68 -28.82
CA PHE A 420 -2.49 8.40 -28.13
C PHE A 420 -3.84 7.90 -28.57
N ALA A 421 -4.76 7.74 -27.62
CA ALA A 421 -6.14 7.44 -27.91
C ALA A 421 -7.05 8.10 -26.86
N TYR A 422 -7.93 8.97 -27.30
CA TYR A 422 -8.83 9.73 -26.45
C TYR A 422 -10.29 9.46 -26.82
N ASP A 423 -11.16 9.39 -25.84
CA ASP A 423 -12.58 9.28 -26.02
C ASP A 423 -13.20 10.69 -26.08
N VAL A 424 -13.36 11.15 -27.29
CA VAL A 424 -13.85 12.50 -27.60
C VAL A 424 -15.28 12.50 -28.15
N ASP A 425 -16.01 11.39 -28.04
CA ASP A 425 -17.42 11.31 -28.42
C ASP A 425 -18.26 12.25 -27.53
N PRO A 426 -18.94 13.27 -28.16
CA PRO A 426 -19.74 14.23 -27.36
C PRO A 426 -20.86 13.59 -26.55
N SER A 427 -21.35 12.41 -26.94
CA SER A 427 -22.40 11.69 -26.22
C SER A 427 -21.96 11.14 -24.87
N ARG A 428 -20.65 11.08 -24.64
CA ARG A 428 -20.06 10.57 -23.39
C ARG A 428 -19.80 11.65 -22.35
N ASN A 429 -19.95 12.93 -22.70
CA ASN A 429 -19.77 14.10 -21.83
C ASN A 429 -18.40 14.18 -21.13
N ASN A 430 -17.34 13.65 -21.76
CA ASN A 430 -16.00 13.76 -21.20
C ASN A 430 -15.47 15.18 -21.36
N VAL A 431 -14.88 15.72 -20.31
CA VAL A 431 -14.27 17.05 -20.28
C VAL A 431 -12.75 16.92 -20.23
N PHE A 432 -12.09 17.54 -21.21
CA PHE A 432 -10.65 17.75 -21.23
C PHE A 432 -10.41 19.25 -21.10
N GLU A 433 -9.61 19.67 -20.11
CA GLU A 433 -9.46 21.08 -19.80
C GLU A 433 -8.07 21.44 -19.25
N ASN A 434 -7.45 22.44 -19.84
CA ASN A 434 -6.18 23.00 -19.37
C ASN A 434 -5.05 21.98 -19.18
N ASN A 435 -4.92 20.97 -20.04
CA ASN A 435 -3.79 20.07 -19.96
C ASN A 435 -2.60 20.60 -20.79
N CYS A 436 -1.39 20.27 -20.37
CA CYS A 436 -0.17 20.54 -21.12
C CYS A 436 0.30 19.28 -21.86
N TYR A 437 0.52 19.42 -23.16
CA TYR A 437 0.98 18.35 -24.05
C TYR A 437 2.33 18.75 -24.65
N TYR A 438 3.40 18.11 -24.24
CA TYR A 438 4.72 18.32 -24.80
C TYR A 438 5.21 17.06 -25.51
N ASN A 439 5.62 17.18 -26.76
CA ASN A 439 5.92 16.06 -27.65
C ASN A 439 4.74 15.06 -27.74
N ALA A 440 3.51 15.53 -27.53
CA ALA A 440 2.30 14.73 -27.40
C ALA A 440 1.18 15.28 -28.28
N ILE A 441 0.23 14.40 -28.65
CA ILE A 441 -0.97 14.78 -29.40
C ILE A 441 -2.08 15.09 -28.38
N ASN A 442 -2.65 16.29 -28.43
CA ASN A 442 -3.79 16.66 -27.61
C ASN A 442 -5.13 16.30 -28.27
N PRO A 443 -6.18 15.95 -27.50
CA PRO A 443 -7.53 15.86 -28.02
C PRO A 443 -8.04 17.25 -28.46
N LEU A 444 -8.70 17.32 -29.62
CA LEU A 444 -9.20 18.59 -30.18
C LEU A 444 -10.25 19.28 -29.28
N VAL A 445 -10.84 18.55 -28.33
CA VAL A 445 -11.88 19.04 -27.41
C VAL A 445 -11.31 19.65 -26.13
N ASP A 446 -9.98 19.57 -25.91
CA ASP A 446 -9.35 20.17 -24.72
C ASP A 446 -9.35 21.70 -24.81
N LEU A 447 -10.21 22.30 -24.00
CA LEU A 447 -10.32 23.75 -23.90
C LEU A 447 -9.19 24.28 -23.02
N GLY A 448 -8.30 25.09 -23.59
CA GLY A 448 -7.14 25.61 -22.89
C GLY A 448 -5.90 24.72 -22.97
N ALA A 449 -5.89 23.71 -23.86
CA ALA A 449 -4.71 22.88 -24.10
C ALA A 449 -3.45 23.70 -24.40
N MET A 450 -2.35 23.39 -23.72
CA MET A 450 -1.06 24.04 -23.90
C MET A 450 -0.07 23.06 -24.55
N ASN A 451 0.42 23.40 -25.75
CA ASN A 451 1.45 22.61 -26.45
C ASN A 451 2.81 23.29 -26.26
N THR A 452 3.39 23.17 -25.09
CA THR A 452 4.60 23.89 -24.70
C THR A 452 5.52 23.04 -23.83
N VAL A 453 6.80 23.45 -23.75
CA VAL A 453 7.73 22.87 -22.79
C VAL A 453 7.23 23.19 -21.36
N PRO A 454 7.12 22.20 -20.49
CA PRO A 454 6.59 22.43 -19.13
C PRO A 454 7.39 23.42 -18.29
N GLY A 455 8.70 23.57 -18.53
CA GLY A 455 9.57 24.43 -17.72
C GLY A 455 9.78 23.87 -16.32
N PHE A 456 10.26 22.64 -16.24
CA PHE A 456 10.67 22.04 -14.95
C PHE A 456 11.91 22.73 -14.39
N ALA A 457 12.01 22.78 -13.06
CA ALA A 457 13.11 23.45 -12.36
C ALA A 457 14.43 22.65 -12.43
N GLY A 458 14.37 21.34 -12.55
CA GLY A 458 15.52 20.46 -12.68
C GLY A 458 15.54 19.68 -13.99
N ASN A 459 16.61 18.91 -14.18
CA ASN A 459 16.84 18.06 -15.35
C ASN A 459 17.27 16.63 -14.97
N ASP A 460 17.28 16.30 -13.70
CA ASP A 460 17.56 14.96 -13.19
C ASP A 460 16.25 14.18 -13.04
N TYR A 461 15.97 13.31 -13.99
CA TYR A 461 14.72 12.51 -14.01
C TYR A 461 14.69 11.39 -12.96
N SER A 462 15.78 11.17 -12.23
CA SER A 462 15.81 10.28 -11.07
C SER A 462 15.43 10.97 -9.75
N ASP A 463 15.37 12.32 -9.76
CA ASP A 463 14.96 13.12 -8.60
C ASP A 463 13.57 13.72 -8.81
N PRO A 464 12.55 13.31 -8.05
CA PRO A 464 11.20 13.85 -8.16
C PRO A 464 11.14 15.37 -7.94
N GLU A 465 12.07 15.96 -7.21
CA GLU A 465 12.13 17.41 -7.00
C GLU A 465 12.44 18.19 -8.30
N SER A 466 13.05 17.52 -9.28
CA SER A 466 13.32 18.10 -10.60
C SER A 466 12.05 18.51 -11.37
N PHE A 467 10.91 17.91 -11.05
CA PHE A 467 9.64 18.13 -11.72
C PHE A 467 8.78 19.24 -11.11
N ARG A 468 9.29 19.98 -10.12
CA ARG A 468 8.71 21.27 -9.76
C ARG A 468 8.77 22.21 -10.95
N LEU A 469 7.79 23.08 -11.09
CA LEU A 469 7.82 24.11 -12.15
C LEU A 469 8.80 25.22 -11.80
N SER A 470 9.57 25.68 -12.77
CA SER A 470 10.40 26.88 -12.62
C SER A 470 9.53 28.15 -12.50
N SER A 471 10.08 29.24 -11.97
CA SER A 471 9.34 30.50 -11.80
C SER A 471 8.92 31.15 -13.13
N ASP A 472 9.57 30.81 -14.22
CA ASP A 472 9.26 31.25 -15.58
C ASP A 472 8.47 30.23 -16.39
N SER A 473 8.04 29.14 -15.77
CA SER A 473 7.21 28.13 -16.43
C SER A 473 5.85 28.71 -16.86
N PRO A 474 5.45 28.51 -18.11
CA PRO A 474 4.15 28.95 -18.61
C PRO A 474 2.96 28.23 -17.95
N LEU A 475 3.21 27.19 -17.18
CA LEU A 475 2.20 26.35 -16.53
C LEU A 475 1.85 26.83 -15.11
N VAL A 476 2.63 27.76 -14.54
CA VAL A 476 2.32 28.39 -13.26
C VAL A 476 1.09 29.29 -13.39
N GLY A 477 0.03 28.99 -12.63
CA GLY A 477 -1.23 29.73 -12.66
C GLY A 477 -2.09 29.50 -13.91
N ALA A 478 -1.74 28.55 -14.78
CA ALA A 478 -2.44 28.32 -16.05
C ALA A 478 -3.57 27.27 -15.94
N GLY A 479 -3.69 26.63 -14.80
CA GLY A 479 -4.72 25.61 -14.57
C GLY A 479 -6.02 26.17 -14.00
N VAL A 480 -7.00 25.29 -13.80
CA VAL A 480 -8.24 25.57 -13.10
C VAL A 480 -8.14 25.15 -11.62
N ASP A 481 -8.94 25.78 -10.77
CA ASP A 481 -9.02 25.41 -9.34
C ASP A 481 -9.73 24.05 -9.17
N THR A 482 -9.04 23.08 -8.62
CA THR A 482 -9.57 21.74 -8.33
C THR A 482 -9.92 21.55 -6.85
N GLY A 483 -9.80 22.60 -6.02
CA GLY A 483 -10.15 22.59 -4.59
C GLY A 483 -9.22 21.76 -3.70
N VAL A 484 -8.14 21.20 -4.24
CA VAL A 484 -7.16 20.38 -3.48
C VAL A 484 -6.24 21.29 -2.69
N LYS A 485 -5.94 20.95 -1.44
CA LYS A 485 -5.17 21.80 -0.51
C LYS A 485 -3.68 21.59 -0.54
N TYR A 486 -3.24 20.39 -0.89
CA TYR A 486 -1.82 20.00 -0.89
C TYR A 486 -1.43 19.42 -2.25
N ASP A 487 -0.21 19.64 -2.66
CA ASP A 487 0.35 19.11 -3.90
C ASP A 487 1.11 17.77 -3.67
N PHE A 488 1.70 17.24 -4.75
CA PHE A 488 2.51 16.02 -4.70
C PHE A 488 3.65 16.09 -3.67
N TYR A 489 4.23 17.24 -3.48
CA TYR A 489 5.35 17.46 -2.56
C TYR A 489 4.90 17.65 -1.10
N GLY A 490 3.59 17.66 -0.85
CA GLY A 490 3.00 17.94 0.46
C GLY A 490 3.01 19.42 0.82
N ASP A 491 3.26 20.30 -0.16
CA ASP A 491 3.20 21.74 0.01
C ASP A 491 1.77 22.24 -0.25
N ALA A 492 1.42 23.39 0.39
CA ALA A 492 0.10 23.98 0.16
C ALA A 492 -0.06 24.40 -1.32
N VAL A 493 -1.21 24.07 -1.92
CA VAL A 493 -1.56 24.59 -3.25
C VAL A 493 -1.91 26.07 -3.10
N ILE A 494 -1.05 26.92 -3.64
CA ILE A 494 -1.16 28.39 -3.60
C ILE A 494 -1.30 29.01 -5.00
N SER A 495 -1.18 28.20 -6.04
CA SER A 495 -1.36 28.55 -7.44
C SER A 495 -2.05 27.42 -8.18
N ASN A 496 -3.00 27.77 -9.04
CA ASN A 496 -3.70 26.80 -9.90
C ASN A 496 -2.79 26.43 -11.07
N ASN A 497 -1.84 25.56 -10.84
CA ASN A 497 -0.91 25.12 -11.86
C ASN A 497 -1.43 23.96 -12.67
N ILE A 498 -0.87 23.80 -13.86
CA ILE A 498 -0.97 22.55 -14.60
C ILE A 498 0.14 21.62 -14.06
N GLY A 499 -0.20 20.36 -13.75
CA GLY A 499 0.71 19.37 -13.17
C GLY A 499 0.60 19.20 -11.66
N CYS A 500 1.46 18.38 -11.10
CA CYS A 500 1.41 17.94 -9.70
C CYS A 500 2.05 18.92 -8.68
N TYR A 501 2.56 20.06 -9.16
CA TYR A 501 3.17 21.10 -8.32
C TYR A 501 2.22 22.29 -8.13
N GLY A 502 1.94 22.67 -6.89
CA GLY A 502 0.98 23.73 -6.54
C GLY A 502 1.59 25.06 -6.08
N GLY A 503 2.90 25.27 -6.23
CA GLY A 503 3.61 26.47 -5.81
C GLY A 503 3.68 27.56 -6.89
N ASN A 504 4.27 28.71 -6.55
CA ASN A 504 4.43 29.87 -7.45
C ASN A 504 5.63 29.78 -8.41
N GLY A 505 6.23 28.60 -8.56
CA GLY A 505 7.47 28.36 -9.30
C GLY A 505 8.71 28.40 -8.39
N THR A 506 9.74 27.72 -8.84
CA THR A 506 11.03 27.59 -8.13
C THR A 506 12.12 28.22 -8.98
N ASP A 507 12.94 29.11 -8.41
CA ASP A 507 14.07 29.70 -9.14
C ASP A 507 15.10 28.62 -9.49
N ALA A 508 15.62 28.67 -10.71
CA ALA A 508 16.49 27.67 -11.29
C ALA A 508 17.73 27.36 -10.41
N GLU A 509 18.11 26.11 -10.39
CA GLU A 509 19.07 25.42 -9.54
C GLU A 509 18.52 24.99 -8.18
N TYR A 510 17.46 24.19 -8.19
CA TYR A 510 17.13 23.39 -7.03
C TYR A 510 18.28 22.39 -6.78
N LYS A 511 19.17 22.75 -5.87
CA LYS A 511 20.25 21.87 -5.38
C LYS A 511 19.73 21.02 -4.23
N GLY A 512 18.75 20.20 -4.48
CA GLY A 512 18.22 19.27 -3.48
C GLY A 512 17.79 19.95 -2.17
N GLU A 513 16.75 19.50 -1.56
CA GLU A 513 16.30 19.96 -0.25
C GLU A 513 17.47 19.82 0.74
N ASN A 514 17.87 20.87 1.43
CA ASN A 514 18.90 20.70 2.46
C ASN A 514 18.37 19.76 3.54
N ILE A 515 19.25 19.00 4.17
CA ILE A 515 18.91 17.96 5.15
C ILE A 515 17.96 18.47 6.26
N PHE A 516 17.99 19.76 6.57
CA PHE A 516 17.10 20.41 7.53
C PHE A 516 15.67 20.57 7.00
N ALA A 517 15.50 20.94 5.74
CA ALA A 517 14.19 21.06 5.11
C ALA A 517 13.55 19.68 4.96
N LYS A 518 14.35 18.66 4.58
CA LYS A 518 13.91 17.26 4.53
C LYS A 518 13.45 16.74 5.91
N ILE A 519 14.20 17.05 6.97
CA ILE A 519 13.81 16.72 8.36
C ILE A 519 12.54 17.47 8.77
N ILE A 520 12.40 18.75 8.43
CA ILE A 520 11.20 19.54 8.74
C ILE A 520 9.99 18.97 7.99
N ARG A 521 10.15 18.56 6.73
CA ARG A 521 9.09 17.93 5.94
C ARG A 521 8.66 16.59 6.58
N LEU A 522 9.60 15.73 6.96
CA LEU A 522 9.31 14.46 7.66
C LEU A 522 8.60 14.71 8.99
N ILE A 523 9.01 15.70 9.77
CA ILE A 523 8.35 16.07 11.02
C ILE A 523 6.93 16.61 10.73
N ARG A 524 6.75 17.45 9.72
CA ARG A 524 5.44 17.97 9.34
C ARG A 524 4.50 16.85 8.88
N ASN A 525 4.98 15.96 8.03
CA ASN A 525 4.20 14.80 7.57
C ASN A 525 3.78 13.92 8.76
N PHE A 526 4.70 13.66 9.71
CA PHE A 526 4.39 12.95 10.95
C PHE A 526 3.29 13.65 11.78
N PHE A 527 3.33 14.98 11.94
CA PHE A 527 2.28 15.71 12.65
C PHE A 527 0.97 15.81 11.86
N GLN A 528 1.01 15.80 10.53
CA GLN A 528 -0.19 15.75 9.69
C GLN A 528 -0.90 14.40 9.80
N THR A 529 -0.15 13.29 9.86
CA THR A 529 -0.68 11.95 10.13
C THR A 529 -1.36 11.90 11.51
N ILE A 530 -0.70 12.42 12.56
CA ILE A 530 -1.30 12.52 13.90
C ILE A 530 -2.56 13.39 13.92
N ALA A 531 -2.56 14.52 13.21
CA ALA A 531 -3.72 15.39 13.15
C ALA A 531 -4.91 14.74 12.42
N HIS A 532 -4.62 13.91 11.42
CA HIS A 532 -5.64 13.11 10.73
C HIS A 532 -6.21 12.01 11.65
N GLU A 533 -5.36 11.31 12.40
CA GLU A 533 -5.81 10.34 13.40
C GLU A 533 -6.68 10.99 14.50
N ILE A 534 -6.33 12.20 14.93
CA ILE A 534 -7.14 12.95 15.91
C ILE A 534 -8.49 13.36 15.30
N TYR A 535 -8.54 13.75 14.04
CA TYR A 535 -9.78 14.13 13.36
C TYR A 535 -10.73 12.93 13.19
N VAL A 536 -10.20 11.76 12.87
CA VAL A 536 -10.97 10.50 12.74
C VAL A 536 -11.50 10.00 14.10
N ILE A 537 -10.86 10.38 15.22
CA ILE A 537 -11.31 9.99 16.58
C ILE A 537 -12.46 10.89 17.10
N PHE A 538 -12.60 12.10 16.55
CA PHE A 538 -13.56 13.10 17.07
C PHE A 538 -14.76 13.39 16.14
N ASP A 539 -14.81 12.81 14.93
CA ASP A 539 -15.98 12.73 14.06
C ASP A 539 -16.58 11.31 14.06
#